data_cc0e87065fe2b6f95bbf7e9e385d8539
#
_entry.id   cc0e87065fe2b6f95bbf7e9e385d8539
#
_cell.length_a   1.000
_cell.length_b   1.000
_cell.length_c   1.000
_cell.angle_alpha   90.00
_cell.angle_beta   90.00
_cell.angle_gamma   90.00
#
_symmetry.space_group_name_H-M   'P 1'
#
loop_
_entity.id
_entity.type
_entity.pdbx_description
1 polymer ?
#
loop_
_entity_poly.entity_id
_entity_poly.type
_entity_poly.pdbx_seq_one_letter_code
_entity_poly.pdbx_strand_id
1 'polypeptide(L)'
;MQVLRNHLSLIVLTFLAAVVVAGIYTFNHVREEAYHQAGLSLEQQIKTFWELVYAKGDQFRVHNNKLLIGSYEVNGNYELPDKVKAIFGGTATIFMGDTRVSTNVPREDGSRAVGTKLVGPAYDAVLKQGAPYRGEVAILGKPYLTAYDPIRNARGD
;
A
#
# COMPACT_ATOMS: atom_id res chain seq x y z
N MET A 1 -29.01 -24.93 49.00
CA MET A 1 -29.25 -24.84 47.54
C MET A 1 -28.82 -23.49 46.93
N GLN A 2 -29.07 -22.37 47.60
CA GLN A 2 -28.74 -21.01 47.03
C GLN A 2 -27.23 -20.76 46.91
N VAL A 3 -26.44 -21.15 47.89
CA VAL A 3 -24.98 -21.02 47.91
C VAL A 3 -24.33 -21.78 46.75
N LEU A 4 -24.75 -23.01 46.53
CA LEU A 4 -24.22 -23.86 45.44
C LEU A 4 -24.54 -23.26 44.05
N ARG A 5 -25.71 -22.69 43.90
CA ARG A 5 -26.14 -22.00 42.66
C ARG A 5 -25.30 -20.74 42.39
N ASN A 6 -24.99 -19.96 43.46
CA ASN A 6 -24.15 -18.75 43.31
C ASN A 6 -22.70 -19.11 42.94
N HIS A 7 -22.13 -20.17 43.51
CA HIS A 7 -20.79 -20.63 43.12
C HIS A 7 -20.75 -21.15 41.70
N LEU A 8 -21.76 -21.90 41.27
CA LEU A 8 -21.83 -22.37 39.86
C LEU A 8 -21.97 -21.21 38.89
N SER A 9 -22.79 -20.21 39.20
CA SER A 9 -22.92 -19.00 38.37
C SER A 9 -21.60 -18.21 38.27
N LEU A 10 -20.84 -18.11 39.37
CA LEU A 10 -19.55 -17.44 39.37
C LEU A 10 -18.53 -18.18 38.50
N ILE A 11 -18.47 -19.52 38.62
CA ILE A 11 -17.57 -20.34 37.78
C ILE A 11 -17.90 -20.20 36.30
N VAL A 12 -19.16 -20.25 35.94
CA VAL A 12 -19.60 -20.05 34.53
C VAL A 12 -19.22 -18.65 34.04
N LEU A 13 -19.42 -17.60 34.85
CA LEU A 13 -19.08 -16.24 34.48
C LEU A 13 -17.57 -16.06 34.29
N THR A 14 -16.75 -16.62 35.20
CA THR A 14 -15.28 -16.53 35.02
C THR A 14 -14.78 -17.32 33.83
N PHE A 15 -15.36 -18.47 33.53
CA PHE A 15 -15.04 -19.23 32.33
C PHE A 15 -15.40 -18.46 31.04
N LEU A 16 -16.60 -17.87 31.00
CA LEU A 16 -17.01 -17.03 29.86
C LEU A 16 -16.07 -15.84 29.66
N ALA A 17 -15.70 -15.15 30.76
CA ALA A 17 -14.75 -14.05 30.70
C ALA A 17 -13.37 -14.49 30.17
N ALA A 18 -12.89 -15.64 30.61
CA ALA A 18 -11.62 -16.19 30.11
C ALA A 18 -11.68 -16.52 28.61
N VAL A 19 -12.77 -17.10 28.13
CA VAL A 19 -12.97 -17.38 26.69
C VAL A 19 -12.99 -16.10 25.86
N VAL A 20 -13.69 -15.05 26.34
CA VAL A 20 -13.71 -13.75 25.65
C VAL A 20 -12.32 -13.13 25.60
N VAL A 21 -11.59 -13.11 26.70
CA VAL A 21 -10.21 -12.57 26.75
C VAL A 21 -9.29 -13.34 25.81
N ALA A 22 -9.35 -14.67 25.82
CA ALA A 22 -8.57 -15.52 24.92
C ALA A 22 -8.93 -15.24 23.45
N GLY A 23 -10.22 -15.07 23.14
CA GLY A 23 -10.68 -14.72 21.80
C GLY A 23 -10.15 -13.38 21.31
N ILE A 24 -10.21 -12.34 22.16
CA ILE A 24 -9.65 -11.01 21.85
C ILE A 24 -8.13 -11.09 21.63
N TYR A 25 -7.43 -11.80 22.51
CA TYR A 25 -5.97 -11.98 22.39
C TYR A 25 -5.59 -12.67 21.06
N THR A 26 -6.25 -13.79 20.75
CA THR A 26 -6.01 -14.54 19.52
C THR A 26 -6.32 -13.69 18.28
N PHE A 27 -7.44 -12.98 18.30
CA PHE A 27 -7.84 -12.08 17.20
C PHE A 27 -6.79 -10.98 16.94
N ASN A 28 -6.34 -10.31 18.00
CA ASN A 28 -5.32 -9.27 17.89
C ASN A 28 -3.99 -9.83 17.38
N HIS A 29 -3.57 -10.98 17.89
CA HIS A 29 -2.32 -11.65 17.47
C HIS A 29 -2.36 -12.05 15.99
N VAL A 30 -3.44 -12.66 15.52
CA VAL A 30 -3.63 -13.03 14.09
C VAL A 30 -3.66 -11.80 13.21
N ARG A 31 -4.30 -10.72 13.66
CA ARG A 31 -4.36 -9.46 12.94
C ARG A 31 -2.96 -8.84 12.79
N GLU A 32 -2.18 -8.75 13.86
CA GLU A 32 -0.82 -8.20 13.83
C GLU A 32 0.08 -9.02 12.90
N GLU A 33 0.01 -10.34 12.96
CA GLU A 33 0.77 -11.22 12.07
C GLU A 33 0.38 -11.00 10.60
N ALA A 34 -0.91 -10.86 10.29
CA ALA A 34 -1.39 -10.59 8.95
C ALA A 34 -0.86 -9.24 8.41
N TYR A 35 -0.85 -8.18 9.23
CA TYR A 35 -0.27 -6.89 8.86
C TYR A 35 1.24 -6.98 8.64
N HIS A 36 1.95 -7.71 9.48
CA HIS A 36 3.39 -7.94 9.33
C HIS A 36 3.71 -8.64 8.01
N GLN A 37 3.03 -9.73 7.70
CA GLN A 37 3.20 -10.48 6.45
C GLN A 37 2.86 -9.63 5.21
N ALA A 38 1.78 -8.84 5.28
CA ALA A 38 1.42 -7.91 4.23
C ALA A 38 2.51 -6.84 4.01
N GLY A 39 3.10 -6.33 5.09
CA GLY A 39 4.22 -5.38 5.04
C GLY A 39 5.46 -5.97 4.35
N LEU A 40 5.85 -7.20 4.69
CA LEU A 40 6.97 -7.90 4.04
C LEU A 40 6.72 -8.12 2.55
N SER A 41 5.50 -8.49 2.18
CA SER A 41 5.10 -8.65 0.78
C SER A 41 5.20 -7.32 0.02
N LEU A 42 4.76 -6.21 0.61
CA LEU A 42 4.88 -4.87 0.01
C LEU A 42 6.32 -4.45 -0.22
N GLU A 43 7.22 -4.73 0.73
CA GLU A 43 8.66 -4.43 0.54
C GLU A 43 9.26 -5.22 -0.62
N GLN A 44 8.85 -6.47 -0.81
CA GLN A 44 9.28 -7.26 -1.98
C GLN A 44 8.70 -6.69 -3.28
N GLN A 45 7.43 -6.29 -3.28
CA GLN A 45 6.77 -5.70 -4.43
C GLN A 45 7.42 -4.38 -4.85
N ILE A 46 7.71 -3.47 -3.91
CA ILE A 46 8.33 -2.18 -4.23
C ILE A 46 9.77 -2.38 -4.74
N LYS A 47 10.53 -3.29 -4.17
CA LYS A 47 11.87 -3.65 -4.68
C LYS A 47 11.81 -4.17 -6.11
N THR A 48 10.92 -5.13 -6.38
CA THR A 48 10.75 -5.66 -7.74
C THR A 48 10.27 -4.56 -8.70
N PHE A 49 9.41 -3.66 -8.23
CA PHE A 49 8.98 -2.54 -9.06
C PHE A 49 10.15 -1.63 -9.42
N TRP A 50 11.06 -1.34 -8.49
CA TRP A 50 12.28 -0.59 -8.77
C TRP A 50 13.19 -1.31 -9.79
N GLU A 51 13.36 -2.63 -9.69
CA GLU A 51 14.12 -3.40 -10.69
C GLU A 51 13.50 -3.27 -12.09
N LEU A 52 12.18 -3.34 -12.20
CA LEU A 52 11.47 -3.14 -13.46
C LEU A 52 11.64 -1.71 -14.00
N VAL A 53 11.65 -0.71 -13.13
CA VAL A 53 11.88 0.70 -13.45
C VAL A 53 13.31 0.90 -13.95
N TYR A 54 14.31 0.42 -13.23
CA TYR A 54 15.73 0.52 -13.60
C TYR A 54 16.08 -0.25 -14.88
N ALA A 55 15.35 -1.30 -15.19
CA ALA A 55 15.49 -2.00 -16.48
C ALA A 55 15.10 -1.11 -17.68
N LYS A 56 14.39 0.02 -17.46
CA LYS A 56 14.08 1.03 -18.51
C LYS A 56 15.14 2.13 -18.58
N GLY A 57 15.92 2.31 -17.52
CA GLY A 57 16.97 3.31 -17.40
C GLY A 57 17.11 3.79 -15.96
N ASP A 58 18.20 4.47 -15.69
CA ASP A 58 18.55 5.02 -14.36
C ASP A 58 18.41 6.55 -14.28
N GLN A 59 18.10 7.21 -15.40
CA GLN A 59 17.94 8.66 -15.46
C GLN A 59 16.48 9.05 -15.53
N PHE A 60 16.00 9.73 -14.49
CA PHE A 60 14.65 10.26 -14.41
C PHE A 60 14.64 11.74 -14.80
N ARG A 61 13.74 12.12 -15.69
CA ARG A 61 13.58 13.51 -16.12
C ARG A 61 12.16 13.81 -16.52
N VAL A 62 11.76 15.07 -16.37
CA VAL A 62 10.51 15.59 -16.95
C VAL A 62 10.88 16.42 -18.18
N HIS A 63 10.32 16.08 -19.33
CA HIS A 63 10.49 16.82 -20.59
C HIS A 63 9.14 16.92 -21.29
N ASN A 64 8.77 18.12 -21.76
CA ASN A 64 7.49 18.40 -22.40
C ASN A 64 6.29 17.85 -21.60
N ASN A 65 6.29 18.07 -20.29
CA ASN A 65 5.25 17.58 -19.36
C ASN A 65 5.07 16.06 -19.33
N LYS A 66 6.12 15.30 -19.65
CA LYS A 66 6.15 13.85 -19.60
C LYS A 66 7.30 13.36 -18.73
N LEU A 67 7.06 12.36 -17.92
CA LEU A 67 8.08 11.66 -17.14
C LEU A 67 8.77 10.64 -18.04
N LEU A 68 10.09 10.69 -18.06
CA LEU A 68 10.94 9.79 -18.82
C LEU A 68 11.89 9.04 -17.87
N ILE A 69 12.09 7.76 -18.16
CA ILE A 69 13.12 6.89 -17.56
C ILE A 69 14.07 6.52 -18.69
N GLY A 70 15.25 7.15 -18.75
CA GLY A 70 16.09 7.09 -19.95
C GLY A 70 15.33 7.60 -21.19
N SER A 71 15.07 6.72 -22.16
CA SER A 71 14.23 6.98 -23.33
C SER A 71 12.79 6.51 -23.19
N TYR A 72 12.45 5.81 -22.10
CA TYR A 72 11.12 5.25 -21.88
C TYR A 72 10.16 6.32 -21.37
N GLU A 73 9.09 6.59 -22.12
CA GLU A 73 8.01 7.50 -21.71
C GLU A 73 7.03 6.76 -20.79
N VAL A 74 6.81 7.31 -19.58
CA VAL A 74 5.98 6.71 -18.53
C VAL A 74 4.50 7.11 -18.70
N ASN A 75 4.24 8.36 -19.08
CA ASN A 75 2.88 8.88 -19.15
C ASN A 75 2.01 8.08 -20.13
N GLY A 76 0.93 7.49 -19.61
CA GLY A 76 0.01 6.68 -20.42
C GLY A 76 0.56 5.30 -20.85
N ASN A 77 1.76 4.94 -20.41
CA ASN A 77 2.31 3.61 -20.63
C ASN A 77 2.09 2.76 -19.36
N TYR A 78 1.44 1.63 -19.50
CA TYR A 78 0.99 0.80 -18.37
C TYR A 78 1.79 -0.49 -18.22
N GLU A 79 2.82 -0.69 -19.02
CA GLU A 79 3.64 -1.91 -18.99
C GLU A 79 4.17 -2.22 -17.59
N LEU A 80 4.74 -1.22 -16.91
CA LEU A 80 5.34 -1.40 -15.59
C LEU A 80 4.30 -1.76 -14.51
N PRO A 81 3.19 -1.00 -14.33
CA PRO A 81 2.13 -1.40 -13.41
C PRO A 81 1.50 -2.76 -13.73
N ASP A 82 1.32 -3.08 -15.01
CA ASP A 82 0.71 -4.34 -15.42
C ASP A 82 1.63 -5.54 -15.15
N LYS A 83 2.95 -5.38 -15.27
CA LYS A 83 3.93 -6.39 -14.85
C LYS A 83 3.85 -6.67 -13.35
N VAL A 84 3.75 -5.63 -12.51
CA VAL A 84 3.56 -5.82 -11.06
C VAL A 84 2.28 -6.60 -10.78
N LYS A 85 1.18 -6.26 -11.45
CA LYS A 85 -0.08 -7.00 -11.32
C LYS A 85 0.07 -8.47 -11.75
N ALA A 86 0.77 -8.74 -12.83
CA ALA A 86 0.98 -10.10 -13.33
C ALA A 86 1.83 -10.96 -12.36
N ILE A 87 2.80 -10.34 -11.66
CA ILE A 87 3.71 -11.05 -10.73
C ILE A 87 3.04 -11.26 -9.37
N PHE A 88 2.40 -10.22 -8.81
CA PHE A 88 1.94 -10.17 -7.42
C PHE A 88 0.42 -10.07 -7.25
N GLY A 89 -0.33 -9.82 -8.32
CA GLY A 89 -1.78 -9.58 -8.26
C GLY A 89 -2.18 -8.19 -7.73
N GLY A 90 -1.19 -7.38 -7.29
CA GLY A 90 -1.39 -6.07 -6.67
C GLY A 90 -1.54 -4.92 -7.66
N THR A 91 -1.69 -3.71 -7.12
CA THR A 91 -1.72 -2.48 -7.91
C THR A 91 -0.39 -1.74 -7.81
N ALA A 92 0.01 -1.08 -8.90
CA ALA A 92 1.16 -0.22 -8.94
C ALA A 92 0.85 1.09 -9.66
N THR A 93 1.59 2.12 -9.31
CA THR A 93 1.39 3.47 -9.85
C THR A 93 2.70 4.22 -9.90
N ILE A 94 2.90 5.00 -10.97
CA ILE A 94 3.93 6.02 -11.06
C ILE A 94 3.24 7.37 -11.12
N PHE A 95 3.73 8.29 -10.29
CA PHE A 95 3.29 9.68 -10.24
C PHE A 95 4.33 10.59 -10.86
N MET A 96 3.87 11.66 -11.49
CA MET A 96 4.67 12.82 -11.86
C MET A 96 4.19 13.99 -10.99
N GLY A 97 5.01 14.40 -10.03
CA GLY A 97 4.54 15.21 -8.92
C GLY A 97 3.41 14.49 -8.18
N ASP A 98 2.30 15.16 -7.96
CA ASP A 98 1.12 14.59 -7.32
C ASP A 98 0.17 13.84 -8.27
N THR A 99 0.42 13.88 -9.58
CA THR A 99 -0.49 13.35 -10.59
C THR A 99 -0.13 11.94 -11.01
N ARG A 100 -1.11 11.03 -10.95
CA ARG A 100 -0.97 9.63 -11.39
C ARG A 100 -0.87 9.58 -12.91
N VAL A 101 0.30 9.20 -13.46
CA VAL A 101 0.56 9.19 -14.91
C VAL A 101 0.61 7.80 -15.52
N SER A 102 0.90 6.78 -14.70
CA SER A 102 0.91 5.37 -15.11
C SER A 102 0.38 4.51 -13.95
N THR A 103 -0.63 3.67 -14.20
CA THR A 103 -1.28 2.89 -13.14
C THR A 103 -2.12 1.74 -13.69
N ASN A 104 -2.31 0.71 -12.85
CA ASN A 104 -3.31 -0.33 -13.04
C ASN A 104 -4.45 -0.27 -12.01
N VAL A 105 -4.52 0.78 -11.19
CA VAL A 105 -5.65 1.02 -10.28
C VAL A 105 -6.91 1.28 -11.11
N PRO A 106 -7.98 0.48 -10.96
CA PRO A 106 -9.22 0.69 -11.71
C PRO A 106 -10.11 1.74 -11.03
N ARG A 107 -10.84 2.51 -11.85
CA ARG A 107 -12.05 3.24 -11.42
C ARG A 107 -13.27 2.31 -11.42
N GLU A 108 -14.40 2.82 -10.95
CA GLU A 108 -15.67 2.07 -10.93
C GLU A 108 -16.16 1.69 -12.35
N ASP A 109 -15.88 2.54 -13.32
CA ASP A 109 -16.20 2.31 -14.74
C ASP A 109 -15.22 1.36 -15.46
N GLY A 110 -14.25 0.79 -14.72
CA GLY A 110 -13.21 -0.09 -15.27
C GLY A 110 -12.03 0.64 -15.93
N SER A 111 -12.10 1.95 -16.13
CA SER A 111 -10.98 2.73 -16.65
C SER A 111 -9.85 2.85 -15.62
N ARG A 112 -8.64 3.19 -16.08
CA ARG A 112 -7.50 3.41 -15.17
C ARG A 112 -7.60 4.77 -14.48
N ALA A 113 -7.18 4.83 -13.22
CA ALA A 113 -7.25 6.03 -12.39
C ALA A 113 -6.21 7.11 -12.75
N VAL A 114 -5.79 7.19 -14.01
CA VAL A 114 -4.86 8.23 -14.53
C VAL A 114 -5.43 9.62 -14.28
N GLY A 115 -4.56 10.58 -13.96
CA GLY A 115 -4.92 11.97 -13.69
C GLY A 115 -5.42 12.23 -12.25
N THR A 116 -5.69 11.21 -11.44
CA THR A 116 -6.04 11.41 -10.03
C THR A 116 -4.80 11.79 -9.21
N LYS A 117 -5.04 12.46 -8.08
CA LYS A 117 -4.00 13.05 -7.26
C LYS A 117 -3.58 12.15 -6.09
N LEU A 118 -2.29 12.18 -5.76
CA LEU A 118 -1.80 11.71 -4.48
C LEU A 118 -2.20 12.71 -3.40
N VAL A 119 -2.77 12.25 -2.32
CA VAL A 119 -3.24 13.09 -1.20
C VAL A 119 -2.92 12.41 0.15
N GLY A 120 -3.05 13.17 1.24
CA GLY A 120 -2.92 12.67 2.60
C GLY A 120 -1.49 12.32 3.02
N PRO A 121 -1.30 11.37 3.96
CA PRO A 121 0.01 11.13 4.59
C PRO A 121 1.11 10.75 3.60
N ALA A 122 0.78 9.99 2.56
CA ALA A 122 1.73 9.60 1.53
C ALA A 122 2.22 10.81 0.71
N TYR A 123 1.32 11.77 0.39
CA TYR A 123 1.70 13.03 -0.25
C TYR A 123 2.68 13.82 0.62
N ASP A 124 2.38 13.96 1.92
CA ASP A 124 3.22 14.73 2.85
C ASP A 124 4.61 14.10 2.99
N ALA A 125 4.68 12.78 3.15
CA ALA A 125 5.95 12.08 3.27
C ALA A 125 6.78 12.16 1.97
N VAL A 126 6.19 11.78 0.83
CA VAL A 126 6.95 11.60 -0.41
C VAL A 126 7.27 12.93 -1.07
N LEU A 127 6.28 13.84 -1.20
CA LEU A 127 6.46 15.05 -2.00
C LEU A 127 6.92 16.28 -1.18
N LYS A 128 6.55 16.37 0.12
CA LYS A 128 7.02 17.48 0.95
C LYS A 128 8.32 17.16 1.70
N GLN A 129 8.45 15.93 2.21
CA GLN A 129 9.61 15.54 3.02
C GLN A 129 10.65 14.75 2.21
N GLY A 130 10.30 14.26 1.01
CA GLY A 130 11.17 13.41 0.20
C GLY A 130 11.51 12.07 0.85
N ALA A 131 10.64 11.57 1.72
CA ALA A 131 10.82 10.34 2.48
C ALA A 131 9.90 9.22 1.96
N PRO A 132 10.30 7.95 2.04
CA PRO A 132 9.41 6.83 1.76
C PRO A 132 8.20 6.84 2.70
N TYR A 133 7.06 6.35 2.20
CA TYR A 133 5.86 6.12 3.01
C TYR A 133 5.49 4.64 3.00
N ARG A 134 5.15 4.12 4.17
CA ARG A 134 4.61 2.76 4.39
C ARG A 134 3.40 2.88 5.29
N GLY A 135 2.23 2.44 4.84
CA GLY A 135 1.02 2.53 5.64
C GLY A 135 -0.25 2.48 4.81
N GLU A 136 -1.36 2.67 5.50
CA GLU A 136 -2.67 2.67 4.86
C GLU A 136 -2.98 4.04 4.23
N VAL A 137 -3.53 4.00 3.01
CA VAL A 137 -4.11 5.16 2.33
C VAL A 137 -5.45 4.79 1.69
N ALA A 138 -6.34 5.75 1.57
CA ALA A 138 -7.54 5.59 0.77
C ALA A 138 -7.24 5.91 -0.70
N ILE A 139 -7.41 4.94 -1.58
CA ILE A 139 -7.32 5.11 -3.03
C ILE A 139 -8.72 5.00 -3.60
N LEU A 140 -9.25 6.09 -4.17
CA LEU A 140 -10.62 6.17 -4.67
C LEU A 140 -11.66 5.70 -3.61
N GLY A 141 -11.46 6.10 -2.35
CA GLY A 141 -12.35 5.76 -1.24
C GLY A 141 -12.18 4.35 -0.65
N LYS A 142 -11.31 3.52 -1.20
CA LYS A 142 -11.02 2.17 -0.68
C LYS A 142 -9.70 2.16 0.10
N PRO A 143 -9.63 1.50 1.27
CA PRO A 143 -8.39 1.39 2.03
C PRO A 143 -7.42 0.41 1.35
N TYR A 144 -6.14 0.81 1.30
CA TYR A 144 -5.03 -0.01 0.80
C TYR A 144 -3.85 0.10 1.76
N LEU A 145 -3.21 -1.01 2.04
CA LEU A 145 -1.87 -1.01 2.59
C LEU A 145 -0.88 -0.74 1.45
N THR A 146 -0.03 0.28 1.61
CA THR A 146 0.74 0.83 0.50
C THR A 146 2.19 1.10 0.86
N ALA A 147 3.05 1.08 -0.17
CA ALA A 147 4.41 1.53 -0.14
C ALA A 147 4.62 2.57 -1.24
N TYR A 148 5.21 3.72 -0.88
CA TYR A 148 5.61 4.77 -1.81
C TYR A 148 7.06 5.13 -1.58
N ASP A 149 7.81 5.27 -2.66
CA ASP A 149 9.18 5.75 -2.65
C ASP A 149 9.30 6.98 -3.56
N PRO A 150 10.05 8.02 -3.15
CA PRO A 150 10.29 9.16 -4.00
C PRO A 150 11.21 8.80 -5.18
N ILE A 151 10.81 9.20 -6.40
CA ILE A 151 11.67 9.17 -7.58
C ILE A 151 12.38 10.51 -7.66
N ARG A 152 13.70 10.49 -7.81
CA ARG A 152 14.53 11.70 -7.88
C ARG A 152 15.32 11.73 -9.18
N ASN A 153 15.48 12.93 -9.73
CA ASN A 153 16.38 13.14 -10.87
C ASN A 153 17.85 13.20 -10.40
N ALA A 154 18.77 13.36 -11.35
CA ALA A 154 20.22 13.45 -11.06
C ALA A 154 20.60 14.65 -10.16
N ARG A 155 19.72 15.65 -9.99
CA ARG A 155 19.93 16.81 -9.10
C ARG A 155 19.37 16.57 -7.69
N GLY A 156 18.66 15.46 -7.48
CA GLY A 156 18.05 15.11 -6.21
C GLY A 156 16.64 15.68 -6.00
N ASP A 157 16.06 16.30 -7.03
CA ASP A 157 14.69 16.86 -7.01
C ASP A 157 13.65 15.76 -7.26
#